data_d5689e9ca6e5ec4402cb7bdef4c11ef0
#
_entry.id   d5689e9ca6e5ec4402cb7bdef4c11ef0
#
_cell.length_a   1.000
_cell.length_b   1.000
_cell.length_c   1.000
_cell.angle_alpha   90.00
_cell.angle_beta   90.00
_cell.angle_gamma   90.00
#
_symmetry.space_group_name_H-M   'P 1'
#
loop_
_entity.id
_entity.type
_entity.pdbx_description
1 polymer ?
#
loop_
_entity_poly.entity_id
_entity_poly.type
_entity_poly.pdbx_seq_one_letter_code
_entity_poly.pdbx_strand_id
1 'polypeptide(L)'
;MQFRRAHHLTSLLMAALLAIGASVASRADVLDGVLEVSSAYVKPEQGVFQLFARITYPVNDDIRAALKDGLMLNFDLDVVVSRERRFWMDETVAEYTLKRELLYHAVSDRYVARDVDSPNNDQRSYATLEEALEALGTVDAWPFLLSPQLSANRQYRVSLRAGVRRGRLSDTMRVLLFWTEGWHRESEWFSWSLQR
;
A
#
# COMPACT_ATOMS: atom_id res chain seq x y z
N MET A 1 -44.57 24.16 46.22
CA MET A 1 -43.58 23.05 46.35
C MET A 1 -43.43 22.20 45.10
N GLN A 2 -43.75 22.72 43.88
CA GLN A 2 -43.73 22.00 42.62
C GLN A 2 -42.62 22.44 41.64
N PHE A 3 -41.92 23.53 41.89
CA PHE A 3 -40.90 24.02 40.95
C PHE A 3 -39.54 23.30 40.99
N ARG A 4 -39.23 22.54 42.02
CA ARG A 4 -37.95 21.84 42.18
C ARG A 4 -37.84 20.52 41.38
N ARG A 5 -38.96 19.90 41.01
CA ARG A 5 -38.96 18.60 40.30
C ARG A 5 -38.72 18.73 38.77
N ALA A 6 -39.00 19.90 38.18
CA ALA A 6 -38.85 20.11 36.76
C ALA A 6 -37.38 20.21 36.31
N HIS A 7 -36.51 20.80 37.15
CA HIS A 7 -35.09 20.99 36.82
C HIS A 7 -34.27 19.69 36.84
N HIS A 8 -34.66 18.71 37.64
CA HIS A 8 -33.95 17.43 37.68
C HIS A 8 -34.28 16.52 36.49
N LEU A 9 -35.48 16.63 35.93
CA LEU A 9 -35.86 15.88 34.71
C LEU A 9 -35.18 16.42 33.47
N THR A 10 -35.01 17.72 33.32
CA THR A 10 -34.31 18.34 32.22
C THR A 10 -32.81 18.07 32.26
N SER A 11 -32.18 18.06 33.44
CA SER A 11 -30.77 17.70 33.63
C SER A 11 -30.49 16.24 33.30
N LEU A 12 -31.39 15.33 33.67
CA LEU A 12 -31.25 13.89 33.34
C LEU A 12 -31.41 13.62 31.85
N LEU A 13 -32.33 14.31 31.17
CA LEU A 13 -32.52 14.18 29.74
C LEU A 13 -31.30 14.73 28.95
N MET A 14 -30.72 15.83 29.41
CA MET A 14 -29.53 16.43 28.77
C MET A 14 -28.29 15.58 29.00
N ALA A 15 -28.13 14.93 30.16
CA ALA A 15 -27.06 14.00 30.44
C ALA A 15 -27.19 12.70 29.60
N ALA A 16 -28.40 12.21 29.37
CA ALA A 16 -28.65 11.06 28.51
C ALA A 16 -28.37 11.36 27.01
N LEU A 17 -28.67 12.59 26.53
CA LEU A 17 -28.36 12.99 25.17
C LEU A 17 -26.84 13.15 24.92
N LEU A 18 -26.08 13.61 25.93
CA LEU A 18 -24.61 13.68 25.85
C LEU A 18 -23.94 12.29 25.87
N ALA A 19 -24.54 11.30 26.52
CA ALA A 19 -24.00 9.94 26.55
C ALA A 19 -24.16 9.18 25.20
N ILE A 20 -25.16 9.54 24.40
CA ILE A 20 -25.41 8.92 23.08
C ILE A 20 -24.44 9.46 22.00
N GLY A 21 -23.86 10.66 22.20
CA GLY A 21 -22.94 11.28 21.25
C GLY A 21 -21.49 10.76 21.29
N ALA A 22 -21.12 9.90 22.23
CA ALA A 22 -19.73 9.49 22.46
C ALA A 22 -19.35 8.11 21.86
N SER A 23 -20.23 7.46 21.13
CA SER A 23 -19.87 6.27 20.37
C SER A 23 -19.33 6.70 19.01
N VAL A 24 -18.16 7.35 18.98
CA VAL A 24 -17.32 7.39 17.80
C VAL A 24 -16.83 5.96 17.61
N ALA A 25 -17.56 5.18 16.83
CA ALA A 25 -17.06 3.92 16.35
C ALA A 25 -15.75 4.24 15.60
N SER A 26 -14.63 3.96 16.25
CA SER A 26 -13.33 3.95 15.59
C SER A 26 -13.47 2.94 14.45
N ARG A 27 -13.68 3.43 13.23
CA ARG A 27 -13.59 2.57 12.06
C ARG A 27 -12.17 2.07 12.02
N ALA A 28 -11.98 0.80 12.32
CA ALA A 28 -10.71 0.13 12.08
C ALA A 28 -10.38 0.32 10.59
N ASP A 29 -9.19 0.83 10.31
CA ASP A 29 -8.68 0.89 8.95
C ASP A 29 -8.51 -0.55 8.46
N VAL A 30 -9.21 -0.92 7.39
CA VAL A 30 -9.15 -2.27 6.84
C VAL A 30 -7.73 -2.66 6.43
N LEU A 31 -6.89 -1.69 6.11
CA LEU A 31 -5.47 -1.89 5.83
C LEU A 31 -4.59 -1.73 7.08
N ASP A 32 -5.15 -1.91 8.28
CA ASP A 32 -4.38 -1.83 9.51
C ASP A 32 -3.30 -2.92 9.56
N GLY A 33 -2.14 -2.57 10.10
CA GLY A 33 -0.98 -3.44 10.17
C GLY A 33 0.31 -2.74 9.72
N VAL A 34 1.36 -3.50 9.52
CA VAL A 34 2.67 -2.99 9.09
C VAL A 34 2.70 -2.87 7.58
N LEU A 35 3.02 -1.67 7.08
CA LEU A 35 3.35 -1.41 5.69
C LEU A 35 4.67 -0.65 5.64
N GLU A 36 5.74 -1.34 5.27
CA GLU A 36 7.08 -0.76 5.25
C GLU A 36 7.98 -1.41 4.20
N VAL A 37 8.95 -0.67 3.70
CA VAL A 37 10.09 -1.21 2.98
C VAL A 37 11.15 -1.61 4.01
N SER A 38 11.25 -2.91 4.30
CA SER A 38 12.13 -3.44 5.36
C SER A 38 13.60 -3.40 4.94
N SER A 39 13.89 -3.59 3.65
CA SER A 39 15.23 -3.47 3.09
C SER A 39 15.19 -3.23 1.59
N ALA A 40 16.18 -2.48 1.08
CA ALA A 40 16.37 -2.34 -0.36
C ALA A 40 17.82 -2.03 -0.71
N TYR A 41 18.26 -2.51 -1.85
CA TYR A 41 19.55 -2.21 -2.44
C TYR A 41 19.53 -2.37 -3.95
N VAL A 42 20.54 -1.86 -4.61
CA VAL A 42 20.68 -1.90 -6.06
C VAL A 42 22.01 -2.54 -6.44
N LYS A 43 22.00 -3.40 -7.46
CA LYS A 43 23.21 -3.97 -8.06
C LYS A 43 23.34 -3.53 -9.52
N PRO A 44 24.49 -3.02 -9.94
CA PRO A 44 24.76 -2.82 -11.36
C PRO A 44 25.11 -4.16 -12.01
N GLU A 45 24.43 -4.47 -13.11
CA GLU A 45 24.70 -5.66 -13.92
C GLU A 45 24.58 -5.34 -15.40
N GLN A 46 25.64 -5.57 -16.17
CA GLN A 46 25.68 -5.36 -17.63
C GLN A 46 25.16 -3.98 -18.10
N GLY A 47 25.43 -2.92 -17.32
CA GLY A 47 24.99 -1.56 -17.67
C GLY A 47 23.55 -1.23 -17.25
N VAL A 48 22.88 -2.12 -16.54
CA VAL A 48 21.56 -1.93 -15.96
C VAL A 48 21.64 -2.02 -14.45
N PHE A 49 20.93 -1.16 -13.74
CA PHE A 49 20.77 -1.27 -12.29
C PHE A 49 19.53 -2.13 -11.99
N GLN A 50 19.76 -3.17 -11.21
CA GLN A 50 18.72 -4.07 -10.74
C GLN A 50 18.37 -3.75 -9.29
N LEU A 51 17.08 -3.63 -9.01
CA LEU A 51 16.54 -3.40 -7.67
C LEU A 51 16.25 -4.74 -6.98
N PHE A 52 16.65 -4.79 -5.73
CA PHE A 52 16.27 -5.83 -4.76
C PHE A 52 15.60 -5.14 -3.59
N ALA A 53 14.42 -5.61 -3.18
CA ALA A 53 13.71 -5.05 -2.05
C ALA A 53 12.89 -6.11 -1.30
N ARG A 54 12.64 -5.84 -0.02
CA ARG A 54 11.70 -6.58 0.81
C ARG A 54 10.72 -5.59 1.41
N ILE A 55 9.45 -5.82 1.15
CA ILE A 55 8.33 -5.01 1.61
C ILE A 55 7.45 -5.88 2.50
N THR A 56 7.09 -5.37 3.66
CA THR A 56 6.08 -5.97 4.53
C THR A 56 4.74 -5.31 4.24
N TYR A 57 3.75 -6.11 3.87
CA TYR A 57 2.37 -5.66 3.65
C TYR A 57 1.47 -6.06 4.82
N PRO A 58 0.44 -5.27 5.14
CA PRO A 58 -0.51 -5.62 6.19
C PRO A 58 -1.24 -6.91 5.86
N VAL A 59 -1.40 -7.76 6.87
CA VAL A 59 -2.17 -8.98 6.80
C VAL A 59 -3.13 -9.02 7.99
N ASN A 60 -4.44 -9.11 7.71
CA ASN A 60 -5.48 -9.20 8.73
C ASN A 60 -6.71 -9.94 8.17
N ASP A 61 -7.68 -10.22 9.03
CA ASP A 61 -8.87 -10.96 8.64
C ASP A 61 -9.82 -10.15 7.75
N ASP A 62 -9.82 -8.82 7.85
CA ASP A 62 -10.64 -7.94 7.01
C ASP A 62 -10.15 -7.96 5.56
N ILE A 63 -8.83 -7.91 5.35
CA ILE A 63 -8.21 -8.08 4.02
C ILE A 63 -8.56 -9.45 3.45
N ARG A 64 -8.46 -10.49 4.27
CA ARG A 64 -8.78 -11.87 3.87
C ARG A 64 -10.24 -12.02 3.45
N ALA A 65 -11.16 -11.51 4.26
CA ALA A 65 -12.59 -11.52 3.96
C ALA A 65 -12.90 -10.77 2.68
N ALA A 66 -12.36 -9.56 2.53
CA ALA A 66 -12.60 -8.73 1.36
C ALA A 66 -12.10 -9.40 0.05
N LEU A 67 -10.93 -10.03 0.06
CA LEU A 67 -10.43 -10.79 -1.09
C LEU A 67 -11.34 -11.98 -1.42
N LYS A 68 -11.84 -12.71 -0.41
CA LYS A 68 -12.80 -13.81 -0.59
C LYS A 68 -14.14 -13.34 -1.13
N ASP A 69 -14.55 -12.13 -0.79
CA ASP A 69 -15.75 -11.47 -1.32
C ASP A 69 -15.56 -10.92 -2.76
N GLY A 70 -14.39 -11.18 -3.37
CA GLY A 70 -14.09 -10.83 -4.75
C GLY A 70 -13.44 -9.45 -4.93
N LEU A 71 -12.98 -8.83 -3.85
CA LEU A 71 -12.16 -7.63 -3.95
C LEU A 71 -10.79 -7.96 -4.55
N MET A 72 -10.28 -7.08 -5.39
CA MET A 72 -8.90 -7.11 -5.88
C MET A 72 -8.10 -6.01 -5.19
N LEU A 73 -6.87 -6.31 -4.79
CA LEU A 73 -5.93 -5.34 -4.25
C LEU A 73 -4.81 -5.06 -5.25
N ASN A 74 -4.45 -3.79 -5.38
CA ASN A 74 -3.31 -3.33 -6.16
C ASN A 74 -2.18 -2.96 -5.21
N PHE A 75 -0.99 -3.39 -5.55
CA PHE A 75 0.26 -3.14 -4.84
C PHE A 75 1.19 -2.37 -5.78
N ASP A 76 1.53 -1.18 -5.39
CA ASP A 76 2.44 -0.31 -6.16
C ASP A 76 3.76 -0.18 -5.39
N LEU A 77 4.88 -0.22 -6.10
CA LEU A 77 6.18 0.17 -5.56
C LEU A 77 6.73 1.31 -6.40
N ASP A 78 6.67 2.51 -5.86
CA ASP A 78 7.25 3.70 -6.48
C ASP A 78 8.75 3.71 -6.24
N VAL A 79 9.51 3.96 -7.29
CA VAL A 79 10.98 4.05 -7.29
C VAL A 79 11.36 5.38 -7.92
N VAL A 80 11.94 6.26 -7.13
CA VAL A 80 12.39 7.58 -7.56
C VAL A 80 13.91 7.64 -7.48
N VAL A 81 14.55 8.03 -8.58
CA VAL A 81 15.97 8.33 -8.64
C VAL A 81 16.15 9.83 -8.75
N SER A 82 16.76 10.45 -7.76
CA SER A 82 17.00 11.88 -7.73
C SER A 82 18.50 12.19 -7.71
N ARG A 83 18.87 13.32 -8.33
CA ARG A 83 20.22 13.89 -8.27
C ARG A 83 20.27 14.92 -7.16
N GLU A 84 21.16 14.74 -6.19
CA GLU A 84 21.36 15.68 -5.10
C GLU A 84 21.96 16.99 -5.62
N ARG A 85 21.37 18.13 -5.22
CA ARG A 85 21.83 19.48 -5.57
C ARG A 85 22.17 20.26 -4.30
N ARG A 86 23.38 20.79 -4.23
CA ARG A 86 23.92 21.44 -3.02
C ARG A 86 23.13 22.66 -2.52
N PHE A 87 22.37 23.35 -3.40
CA PHE A 87 21.70 24.63 -3.10
C PHE A 87 20.26 24.71 -3.62
N TRP A 88 19.69 23.63 -4.16
CA TRP A 88 18.37 23.58 -4.75
C TRP A 88 17.70 22.25 -4.39
N MET A 89 16.39 22.18 -4.62
CA MET A 89 15.66 20.92 -4.50
C MET A 89 16.29 19.86 -5.39
N ASP A 90 16.31 18.62 -4.92
CA ASP A 90 16.80 17.47 -5.68
C ASP A 90 16.05 17.37 -7.02
N GLU A 91 16.75 16.98 -8.05
CA GLU A 91 16.20 16.82 -9.38
C GLU A 91 15.84 15.35 -9.62
N THR A 92 14.58 15.07 -9.89
CA THR A 92 14.14 13.73 -10.31
C THR A 92 14.75 13.41 -11.67
N VAL A 93 15.54 12.34 -11.75
CA VAL A 93 16.19 11.85 -12.96
C VAL A 93 15.38 10.75 -13.62
N ALA A 94 14.77 9.89 -12.81
CA ALA A 94 13.93 8.80 -13.26
C ALA A 94 12.89 8.46 -12.20
N GLU A 95 11.72 8.02 -12.65
CA GLU A 95 10.63 7.56 -11.83
C GLU A 95 9.99 6.33 -12.47
N TYR A 96 9.77 5.31 -11.65
CA TYR A 96 9.19 4.04 -12.07
C TYR A 96 8.19 3.58 -11.03
N THR A 97 7.18 2.83 -11.46
CA THR A 97 6.24 2.17 -10.56
C THR A 97 6.10 0.71 -10.98
N LEU A 98 6.45 -0.21 -10.08
CA LEU A 98 6.18 -1.64 -10.26
C LEU A 98 4.78 -1.91 -9.73
N LYS A 99 3.89 -2.40 -10.62
CA LYS A 99 2.47 -2.65 -10.30
C LYS A 99 2.18 -4.13 -10.24
N ARG A 100 1.55 -4.54 -9.16
CA ARG A 100 1.14 -5.92 -8.92
C ARG A 100 -0.30 -5.95 -8.43
N GLU A 101 -0.98 -7.06 -8.69
CA GLU A 101 -2.37 -7.27 -8.27
C GLU A 101 -2.49 -8.58 -7.51
N LEU A 102 -3.41 -8.59 -6.54
CA LEU A 102 -3.80 -9.77 -5.79
C LEU A 102 -5.31 -9.95 -5.83
N LEU A 103 -5.74 -11.14 -6.16
CA LEU A 103 -7.13 -11.56 -6.11
C LEU A 103 -7.25 -12.96 -5.50
N TYR A 104 -8.44 -13.30 -5.02
CA TYR A 104 -8.76 -14.65 -4.59
C TYR A 104 -9.60 -15.35 -5.65
N HIS A 105 -9.19 -16.56 -6.03
CA HIS A 105 -9.89 -17.40 -7.00
C HIS A 105 -10.70 -18.48 -6.29
N ALA A 106 -11.99 -18.23 -6.08
CA ALA A 106 -12.87 -19.05 -5.25
C ALA A 106 -12.99 -20.52 -5.71
N VAL A 107 -12.94 -20.78 -7.04
CA VAL A 107 -13.07 -22.16 -7.57
C VAL A 107 -11.87 -23.03 -7.19
N SER A 108 -10.67 -22.47 -7.18
CA SER A 108 -9.44 -23.21 -6.82
C SER A 108 -9.00 -23.00 -5.38
N ASP A 109 -9.71 -22.17 -4.60
CA ASP A 109 -9.34 -21.79 -3.23
C ASP A 109 -7.89 -21.28 -3.13
N ARG A 110 -7.50 -20.34 -4.04
CA ARG A 110 -6.13 -19.86 -4.17
C ARG A 110 -6.08 -18.33 -4.24
N TYR A 111 -5.04 -17.77 -3.68
CA TYR A 111 -4.65 -16.39 -3.89
C TYR A 111 -3.78 -16.30 -5.13
N VAL A 112 -4.12 -15.37 -6.02
CA VAL A 112 -3.45 -15.22 -7.31
C VAL A 112 -2.81 -13.85 -7.36
N ALA A 113 -1.49 -13.82 -7.45
CA ALA A 113 -0.69 -12.61 -7.65
C ALA A 113 -0.28 -12.47 -9.11
N ARG A 114 -0.32 -11.25 -9.63
CA ARG A 114 -0.01 -10.93 -11.02
C ARG A 114 0.85 -9.66 -11.10
N ASP A 115 1.86 -9.68 -11.95
CA ASP A 115 2.60 -8.48 -12.34
C ASP A 115 1.88 -7.81 -13.52
N VAL A 116 1.38 -6.58 -13.31
CA VAL A 116 0.49 -5.89 -14.28
C VAL A 116 1.23 -5.52 -15.57
N ASP A 117 2.48 -5.08 -15.43
CA ASP A 117 3.31 -4.59 -16.54
C ASP A 117 4.20 -5.68 -17.15
N SER A 118 4.05 -6.96 -16.70
CA SER A 118 4.81 -8.07 -17.29
C SER A 118 4.27 -8.42 -18.68
N PRO A 119 5.12 -8.45 -19.70
CA PRO A 119 4.72 -8.81 -21.07
C PRO A 119 4.22 -10.25 -21.16
N ASN A 120 4.60 -11.12 -20.23
CA ASN A 120 4.23 -12.53 -20.20
C ASN A 120 2.98 -12.79 -19.33
N ASN A 121 2.36 -11.73 -18.76
CA ASN A 121 1.25 -11.84 -17.81
C ASN A 121 1.57 -12.84 -16.69
N ASP A 122 2.77 -12.68 -16.08
CA ASP A 122 3.27 -13.57 -15.04
C ASP A 122 2.32 -13.62 -13.86
N GLN A 123 1.68 -14.76 -13.72
CA GLN A 123 0.69 -15.02 -12.70
C GLN A 123 1.15 -16.21 -11.86
N ARG A 124 1.06 -16.07 -10.54
CA ARG A 124 1.41 -17.11 -9.57
C ARG A 124 0.27 -17.32 -8.58
N SER A 125 0.05 -18.56 -8.17
CA SER A 125 -1.00 -18.89 -7.22
C SER A 125 -0.43 -19.47 -5.93
N TYR A 126 -1.00 -19.03 -4.78
CA TYR A 126 -0.55 -19.36 -3.44
C TYR A 126 -1.67 -19.96 -2.63
N ALA A 127 -1.34 -20.82 -1.65
CA ALA A 127 -2.33 -21.48 -0.82
C ALA A 127 -2.87 -20.52 0.26
N THR A 128 -2.03 -19.61 0.76
CA THR A 128 -2.37 -18.69 1.84
C THR A 128 -2.18 -17.24 1.42
N LEU A 129 -2.85 -16.33 2.12
CA LEU A 129 -2.69 -14.89 1.93
C LEU A 129 -1.28 -14.44 2.30
N GLU A 130 -0.72 -15.01 3.35
CA GLU A 130 0.61 -14.73 3.85
C GLU A 130 1.69 -15.04 2.80
N GLU A 131 1.63 -16.22 2.18
CA GLU A 131 2.54 -16.61 1.09
C GLU A 131 2.43 -15.65 -0.10
N ALA A 132 1.22 -15.26 -0.47
CA ALA A 132 0.98 -14.34 -1.57
C ALA A 132 1.56 -12.95 -1.27
N LEU A 133 1.35 -12.42 -0.05
CA LEU A 133 1.87 -11.11 0.36
C LEU A 133 3.39 -11.11 0.50
N GLU A 134 4.00 -12.20 0.99
CA GLU A 134 5.46 -12.36 1.03
C GLU A 134 6.06 -12.34 -0.38
N ALA A 135 5.45 -13.06 -1.32
CA ALA A 135 5.88 -13.06 -2.71
C ALA A 135 5.70 -11.69 -3.38
N LEU A 136 4.59 -10.98 -3.11
CA LEU A 136 4.37 -9.62 -3.58
C LEU A 136 5.35 -8.62 -2.93
N GLY A 137 5.73 -8.85 -1.68
CA GLY A 137 6.71 -8.04 -0.96
C GLY A 137 8.15 -8.29 -1.40
N THR A 138 8.40 -9.30 -2.21
CA THR A 138 9.72 -9.67 -2.69
C THR A 138 9.97 -9.09 -4.09
N VAL A 139 11.01 -8.27 -4.21
CA VAL A 139 11.52 -7.76 -5.49
C VAL A 139 12.92 -8.30 -5.66
N ASP A 140 13.14 -9.12 -6.68
CA ASP A 140 14.42 -9.74 -6.98
C ASP A 140 14.85 -9.36 -8.41
N ALA A 141 16.03 -8.74 -8.53
CA ALA A 141 16.68 -8.41 -9.79
C ALA A 141 15.79 -7.63 -10.80
N TRP A 142 14.92 -6.73 -10.29
CA TRP A 142 14.09 -5.93 -11.18
C TRP A 142 14.91 -4.87 -11.91
N PRO A 143 15.04 -4.93 -13.26
CA PRO A 143 15.79 -3.94 -14.03
C PRO A 143 14.99 -2.64 -14.10
N PHE A 144 15.52 -1.52 -13.59
CA PHE A 144 14.78 -0.26 -13.54
C PHE A 144 15.51 0.96 -14.10
N LEU A 145 16.86 0.94 -14.16
CA LEU A 145 17.63 2.12 -14.52
C LEU A 145 18.81 1.73 -15.41
N LEU A 146 19.02 2.44 -16.52
CA LEU A 146 20.17 2.26 -17.37
C LEU A 146 21.34 3.11 -16.89
N SER A 147 22.56 2.54 -16.86
CA SER A 147 23.77 3.26 -16.43
C SER A 147 24.05 4.55 -17.21
N PRO A 148 23.79 4.66 -18.55
CA PRO A 148 23.96 5.91 -19.30
C PRO A 148 23.04 7.05 -18.86
N GLN A 149 21.95 6.77 -18.13
CA GLN A 149 21.07 7.81 -17.58
C GLN A 149 21.72 8.57 -16.42
N LEU A 150 22.80 8.03 -15.85
CA LEU A 150 23.51 8.62 -14.74
C LEU A 150 24.83 9.26 -15.21
N SER A 151 25.02 10.55 -14.94
CA SER A 151 26.28 11.25 -15.19
C SER A 151 27.38 10.83 -14.23
N ALA A 152 28.59 10.69 -14.71
CA ALA A 152 29.77 10.48 -13.86
C ALA A 152 29.94 11.68 -12.89
N ASN A 153 30.49 11.44 -11.70
CA ASN A 153 30.80 12.45 -10.69
C ASN A 153 29.59 13.20 -10.11
N ARG A 154 28.39 12.59 -10.12
CA ARG A 154 27.19 13.11 -9.44
C ARG A 154 26.75 12.10 -8.39
N GLN A 155 26.19 12.63 -7.30
CA GLN A 155 25.55 11.82 -6.27
C GLN A 155 24.07 11.68 -6.59
N TYR A 156 23.59 10.46 -6.46
CA TYR A 156 22.20 10.11 -6.67
C TYR A 156 21.62 9.47 -5.42
N ARG A 157 20.35 9.66 -5.24
CA ARG A 157 19.54 9.04 -4.19
C ARG A 157 18.48 8.16 -4.84
N VAL A 158 18.29 6.97 -4.32
CA VAL A 158 17.17 6.11 -4.68
C VAL A 158 16.19 6.13 -3.51
N SER A 159 14.92 6.34 -3.80
CA SER A 159 13.84 6.37 -2.83
C SER A 159 12.76 5.40 -3.25
N LEU A 160 12.27 4.58 -2.31
CA LEU A 160 11.21 3.62 -2.50
C LEU A 160 10.03 3.95 -1.60
N ARG A 161 8.83 3.77 -2.10
CA ARG A 161 7.59 3.83 -1.32
C ARG A 161 6.65 2.74 -1.79
N ALA A 162 6.21 1.89 -0.88
CA ALA A 162 5.23 0.88 -1.15
C ALA A 162 3.81 1.42 -0.91
N GLY A 163 2.89 1.04 -1.77
CA GLY A 163 1.47 1.38 -1.66
C GLY A 163 0.59 0.14 -1.79
N VAL A 164 -0.54 0.15 -1.10
CA VAL A 164 -1.61 -0.81 -1.27
C VAL A 164 -2.94 -0.08 -1.39
N ARG A 165 -3.73 -0.46 -2.38
CA ARG A 165 -5.02 0.15 -2.65
C ARG A 165 -6.01 -0.83 -3.23
N ARG A 166 -7.29 -0.52 -3.10
CA ARG A 166 -8.34 -1.29 -3.74
C ARG A 166 -8.23 -1.17 -5.26
N GLY A 167 -8.28 -2.32 -5.94
CA GLY A 167 -8.36 -2.38 -7.39
C GLY A 167 -9.73 -1.92 -7.92
N ARG A 168 -9.88 -1.91 -9.25
CA ARG A 168 -11.15 -1.56 -9.89
C ARG A 168 -12.19 -2.61 -9.57
N LEU A 169 -13.32 -2.15 -9.03
CA LEU A 169 -14.53 -2.97 -8.88
C LEU A 169 -15.23 -3.07 -10.22
N SER A 170 -15.88 -4.22 -10.48
CA SER A 170 -16.87 -4.31 -11.53
C SER A 170 -18.02 -3.34 -11.24
N ASP A 171 -18.66 -2.81 -12.30
CA ASP A 171 -19.72 -1.79 -12.18
C ASP A 171 -20.89 -2.21 -11.27
N THR A 172 -21.15 -3.51 -11.16
CA THR A 172 -22.18 -4.09 -10.28
C THR A 172 -21.83 -3.99 -8.78
N MET A 173 -20.57 -4.06 -8.41
CA MET A 173 -20.12 -3.94 -7.02
C MET A 173 -19.94 -2.49 -6.56
N ARG A 174 -19.79 -1.57 -7.50
CA ARG A 174 -19.61 -0.14 -7.22
C ARG A 174 -20.76 0.48 -6.43
N VAL A 175 -21.98 0.00 -6.66
CA VAL A 175 -23.20 0.51 -6.01
C VAL A 175 -23.32 0.03 -4.55
N LEU A 176 -22.78 -1.16 -4.22
CA LEU A 176 -22.90 -1.75 -2.89
C LEU A 176 -21.81 -1.30 -1.90
N LEU A 177 -20.68 -0.79 -2.41
CA LEU A 177 -19.50 -0.48 -1.59
C LEU A 177 -19.20 1.03 -1.51
N PHE A 178 -20.23 1.88 -1.55
CA PHE A 178 -20.12 3.34 -1.51
C PHE A 178 -19.47 3.90 -0.24
N TRP A 179 -19.28 3.10 0.81
CA TRP A 179 -18.86 3.53 2.16
C TRP A 179 -17.39 3.26 2.49
N THR A 180 -16.59 2.78 1.58
CA THR A 180 -15.22 2.34 1.89
C THR A 180 -14.18 3.39 1.53
N GLU A 181 -14.15 4.48 2.25
CA GLU A 181 -12.96 5.30 2.46
C GLU A 181 -12.00 4.49 3.34
N GLY A 182 -10.72 4.41 3.00
CA GLY A 182 -9.71 3.72 3.81
C GLY A 182 -8.98 2.56 3.11
N TRP A 183 -9.23 2.31 1.82
CA TRP A 183 -8.53 1.28 1.05
C TRP A 183 -7.33 1.84 0.27
N HIS A 184 -6.63 2.79 0.81
CA HIS A 184 -5.39 3.32 0.28
C HIS A 184 -4.42 3.58 1.43
N ARG A 185 -3.26 2.97 1.37
CA ARG A 185 -2.20 3.17 2.34
C ARG A 185 -0.85 3.15 1.65
N GLU A 186 0.05 4.01 2.10
CA GLU A 186 1.42 4.09 1.64
C GLU A 186 2.39 3.95 2.81
N SER A 187 3.56 3.40 2.56
CA SER A 187 4.65 3.36 3.51
C SER A 187 5.35 4.72 3.60
N GLU A 188 6.16 4.91 4.62
CA GLU A 188 7.18 5.94 4.59
C GLU A 188 8.18 5.71 3.44
N TRP A 189 8.85 6.78 3.03
CA TRP A 189 9.91 6.70 2.03
C TRP A 189 11.16 6.03 2.61
N PHE A 190 11.62 4.96 1.99
CA PHE A 190 12.90 4.32 2.25
C PHE A 190 13.92 4.84 1.24
N SER A 191 14.97 5.55 1.71
CA SER A 191 15.91 6.23 0.81
C SER A 191 17.36 5.94 1.18
N TRP A 192 18.21 5.81 0.14
CA TRP A 192 19.65 5.67 0.30
C TRP A 192 20.42 6.32 -0.85
N SER A 193 21.72 6.59 -0.63
CA SER A 193 22.59 7.10 -1.67
C SER A 193 23.04 5.96 -2.60
N LEU A 194 22.89 6.16 -3.91
CA LEU A 194 23.35 5.23 -4.92
C LEU A 194 24.89 5.31 -5.03
N GLN A 195 25.55 4.25 -4.63
CA GLN A 195 26.99 4.09 -4.83
C GLN A 195 27.23 3.56 -6.25
N ARG A 196 28.18 4.19 -6.94
CA ARG A 196 28.55 3.83 -8.32
C ARG A 196 29.90 3.11 -8.34
#